data_71219d80efbb70aaf9d07d731b9d5364
#
_entry.id   71219d80efbb70aaf9d07d731b9d5364
#
_cell.length_a   1.000
_cell.length_b   1.000
_cell.length_c   1.000
_cell.angle_alpha   90.00
_cell.angle_beta   90.00
_cell.angle_gamma   90.00
#
_symmetry.space_group_name_H-M   'P 1'
#
loop_
_entity.id
_entity.type
_entity.pdbx_description
1 polymer ?
#
loop_
_entity_poly.entity_id
_entity_poly.type
_entity_poly.pdbx_seq_one_letter_code
_entity_poly.pdbx_strand_id
1 'polypeptide(L)'
;LEKFGDNDTLSAMVAALVRADLLILLSDIDGLFTDDPNTNPDAKFIDVVENLDDNLLNMGKGTSGSKVGTGGMATKLTAAQIASAAGVDMVIANGADFHIIHKITEGRKYGTLFVSQSKEEVYLIDIIDRLL
;
A
#
# COMPACT_ATOMS: atom_id res chain seq x y z
N LEU A 1 -14.76 5.64 10.76
CA LEU A 1 -13.65 4.67 10.73
C LEU A 1 -13.98 3.43 9.90
N GLU A 2 -15.20 2.95 10.00
CA GLU A 2 -15.64 1.81 9.19
C GLU A 2 -15.47 2.08 7.69
N LYS A 3 -15.67 3.33 7.28
CA LYS A 3 -15.56 3.76 5.90
C LYS A 3 -14.14 3.63 5.35
N PHE A 4 -13.14 3.65 6.22
CA PHE A 4 -11.73 3.61 5.83
C PHE A 4 -11.08 2.25 6.07
N GLY A 5 -11.88 1.24 6.41
CA GLY A 5 -11.36 -0.09 6.69
C GLY A 5 -10.56 -0.12 7.99
N ASP A 6 -9.44 -0.79 7.98
CA ASP A 6 -8.59 -0.99 9.15
C ASP A 6 -7.43 0.00 9.24
N ASN A 7 -7.68 1.26 8.92
CA ASN A 7 -6.74 2.36 9.04
C ASN A 7 -5.67 2.47 7.94
N ASP A 8 -5.65 1.60 6.97
CA ASP A 8 -4.69 1.71 5.86
C ASP A 8 -4.86 3.05 5.13
N THR A 9 -6.10 3.33 4.72
CA THR A 9 -6.44 4.57 4.01
C THR A 9 -6.16 5.79 4.89
N LEU A 10 -6.55 5.72 6.16
CA LEU A 10 -6.30 6.81 7.10
C LEU A 10 -4.81 7.08 7.25
N SER A 11 -4.00 6.03 7.34
CA SER A 11 -2.54 6.17 7.43
C SER A 11 -1.96 6.90 6.22
N ALA A 12 -2.46 6.57 5.03
CA ALA A 12 -2.01 7.25 3.81
C ALA A 12 -2.42 8.72 3.79
N MET A 13 -3.62 9.04 4.30
CA MET A 13 -4.07 10.41 4.41
C MET A 13 -3.17 11.21 5.37
N VAL A 14 -2.82 10.63 6.50
CA VAL A 14 -1.92 11.28 7.47
C VAL A 14 -0.53 11.48 6.85
N ALA A 15 -0.01 10.48 6.15
CA ALA A 15 1.28 10.59 5.48
C ALA A 15 1.28 11.74 4.46
N ALA A 16 0.18 11.89 3.72
CA ALA A 16 0.02 12.99 2.77
C ALA A 16 -0.01 14.35 3.49
N LEU A 17 -0.74 14.43 4.59
CA LEU A 17 -0.87 15.66 5.37
C LEU A 17 0.47 16.15 5.93
N VAL A 18 1.28 15.24 6.43
CA VAL A 18 2.57 15.59 7.03
C VAL A 18 3.70 15.63 6.00
N ARG A 19 3.39 15.37 4.75
CA ARG A 19 4.36 15.32 3.65
C ARG A 19 5.49 14.34 3.95
N ALA A 20 5.13 13.14 4.36
CA ALA A 20 6.09 12.09 4.63
C ALA A 20 6.83 11.70 3.35
N ASP A 21 8.06 11.25 3.48
CA ASP A 21 8.82 10.69 2.36
C ASP A 21 8.44 9.23 2.13
N LEU A 22 8.12 8.52 3.19
CA LEU A 22 7.84 7.09 3.15
C LEU A 22 6.76 6.74 4.16
N LEU A 23 5.80 5.95 3.73
CA LEU A 23 4.78 5.34 4.58
C LEU A 23 5.05 3.83 4.63
N ILE A 24 5.16 3.28 5.82
CA ILE A 24 5.31 1.83 6.00
C ILE A 24 4.03 1.30 6.62
N LEU A 25 3.34 0.42 5.89
CA LEU A 25 2.18 -0.31 6.40
C LEU A 25 2.63 -1.69 6.87
N LEU A 26 2.58 -1.89 8.16
CA LEU A 26 2.88 -3.20 8.74
C LEU A 26 1.61 -4.03 8.76
N SER A 27 1.71 -5.23 8.25
CA SER A 27 0.58 -6.12 8.04
C SER A 27 0.93 -7.55 8.44
N ASP A 28 -0.05 -8.43 8.37
CA ASP A 28 0.17 -9.87 8.55
C ASP A 28 0.57 -10.56 7.25
N ILE A 29 0.68 -9.81 6.16
CA ILE A 29 1.16 -10.35 4.87
C ILE A 29 2.55 -9.81 4.57
N ASP A 30 3.30 -10.57 3.76
CA ASP A 30 4.67 -10.18 3.41
C ASP A 30 4.72 -9.03 2.40
N GLY A 31 3.68 -8.85 1.63
CA GLY A 31 3.59 -7.84 0.59
C GLY A 31 2.55 -8.23 -0.44
N LEU A 32 2.73 -7.74 -1.65
CA LEU A 32 1.81 -7.98 -2.77
C LEU A 32 2.29 -9.17 -3.60
N PHE A 33 1.35 -10.02 -4.00
CA PHE A 33 1.59 -11.13 -4.92
C PHE A 33 0.75 -10.94 -6.18
N THR A 34 1.14 -11.60 -7.26
CA THR A 34 0.38 -11.54 -8.52
C THR A 34 -0.99 -12.17 -8.41
N ASP A 35 -1.17 -13.08 -7.45
CA ASP A 35 -2.44 -13.72 -7.13
C ASP A 35 -2.35 -14.23 -5.70
N ASP A 36 -3.40 -14.83 -5.17
CA ASP A 36 -3.41 -15.39 -3.82
C ASP A 36 -2.44 -16.59 -3.76
N PRO A 37 -1.34 -16.48 -3.01
CA PRO A 37 -0.36 -17.58 -2.93
C PRO A 37 -0.91 -18.81 -2.21
N ASN A 38 -1.99 -18.67 -1.46
CA ASN A 38 -2.62 -19.81 -0.76
C ASN A 38 -3.40 -20.71 -1.71
N THR A 39 -3.90 -20.15 -2.81
CA THR A 39 -4.73 -20.86 -3.78
C THR A 39 -4.03 -21.07 -5.11
N ASN A 40 -3.03 -20.27 -5.42
CA ASN A 40 -2.30 -20.35 -6.68
C ASN A 40 -0.81 -20.51 -6.42
N PRO A 41 -0.24 -21.71 -6.68
CA PRO A 41 1.19 -21.94 -6.46
C PRO A 41 2.07 -21.17 -7.44
N ASP A 42 1.51 -20.66 -8.52
CA ASP A 42 2.25 -19.85 -9.50
C ASP A 42 2.27 -18.36 -9.14
N ALA A 43 1.61 -17.97 -8.06
CA ALA A 43 1.62 -16.59 -7.59
C ALA A 43 3.05 -16.16 -7.26
N LYS A 44 3.43 -14.98 -7.78
CA LYS A 44 4.79 -14.45 -7.61
C LYS A 44 4.74 -13.21 -6.73
N PHE A 45 5.77 -13.08 -5.90
CA PHE A 45 5.92 -11.90 -5.05
C PHE A 45 6.33 -10.70 -5.90
N ILE A 46 5.73 -9.55 -5.63
CA ILE A 46 6.04 -8.30 -6.31
C ILE A 46 6.88 -7.43 -5.38
N ASP A 47 8.13 -7.21 -5.76
CA ASP A 47 9.06 -6.40 -4.96
C ASP A 47 8.77 -4.91 -5.07
N VAL A 48 8.52 -4.44 -6.29
CA VAL A 48 8.40 -3.01 -6.58
C VAL A 48 7.23 -2.78 -7.53
N VAL A 49 6.43 -1.78 -7.21
CA VAL A 49 5.34 -1.30 -8.07
C VAL A 49 5.67 0.13 -8.47
N GLU A 50 5.97 0.33 -9.74
CA GLU A 50 6.27 1.67 -10.25
C GLU A 50 5.03 2.41 -10.71
N ASN A 51 4.02 1.65 -11.16
CA ASN A 51 2.76 2.24 -11.64
C ASN A 51 1.58 1.47 -11.09
N LEU A 52 0.65 2.20 -10.47
CA LEU A 52 -0.61 1.64 -10.01
C LEU A 52 -1.61 1.70 -11.17
N ASP A 53 -1.57 0.69 -12.02
CA ASP A 53 -2.50 0.61 -13.15
C ASP A 53 -3.80 -0.10 -12.76
N ASP A 54 -4.75 -0.11 -13.69
CA ASP A 54 -6.05 -0.73 -13.45
C ASP A 54 -5.95 -2.23 -13.20
N ASN A 55 -5.00 -2.90 -13.84
CA ASN A 55 -4.79 -4.33 -13.62
C ASN A 55 -4.40 -4.61 -12.18
N LEU A 56 -3.48 -3.82 -11.66
CA LEU A 56 -3.04 -3.96 -10.28
C LEU A 56 -4.16 -3.66 -9.30
N LEU A 57 -4.90 -2.59 -9.53
CA LEU A 57 -6.03 -2.22 -8.68
C LEU A 57 -7.12 -3.28 -8.71
N ASN A 58 -7.37 -3.88 -9.86
CA ASN A 58 -8.35 -4.96 -10.01
C ASN A 58 -7.93 -6.25 -9.32
N MET A 59 -6.63 -6.47 -9.15
CA MET A 59 -6.14 -7.63 -8.41
C MET A 59 -6.67 -7.64 -6.97
N GLY A 60 -6.72 -6.47 -6.34
CA GLY A 60 -7.28 -6.36 -5.00
C GLY A 60 -8.76 -6.68 -4.95
N LYS A 61 -9.49 -6.40 -6.01
CA LYS A 61 -10.93 -6.71 -6.12
C LYS A 61 -11.15 -8.15 -6.56
N GLY A 62 -10.24 -8.69 -7.36
CA GLY A 62 -10.36 -10.03 -7.93
C GLY A 62 -10.22 -11.15 -6.92
N THR A 63 -9.68 -10.86 -5.76
CA THR A 63 -9.60 -11.82 -4.67
C THR A 63 -10.90 -11.86 -3.87
N SER A 64 -11.99 -11.65 -4.54
CA SER A 64 -13.31 -11.63 -3.92
C SER A 64 -13.65 -12.90 -3.15
N GLY A 65 -13.05 -14.00 -3.54
CA GLY A 65 -13.20 -15.23 -2.82
C GLY A 65 -12.44 -15.27 -1.52
N SER A 66 -11.46 -14.42 -1.37
CA SER A 66 -10.75 -14.32 -0.13
C SER A 66 -11.61 -13.50 0.82
N LYS A 67 -12.28 -14.17 1.63
CA LYS A 67 -12.94 -13.58 2.78
C LYS A 67 -11.90 -13.14 3.79
N VAL A 68 -10.75 -12.80 3.31
CA VAL A 68 -9.67 -12.30 4.12
C VAL A 68 -10.11 -10.97 4.61
N GLY A 69 -10.21 -10.91 5.85
CA GLY A 69 -10.69 -9.86 6.66
C GLY A 69 -10.76 -8.47 6.07
N THR A 70 -11.39 -7.64 6.77
CA THR A 70 -11.78 -6.30 6.38
C THR A 70 -10.62 -5.44 5.95
N GLY A 71 -9.44 -5.67 6.20
CA GLY A 71 -8.32 -4.86 5.78
C GLY A 71 -7.59 -5.39 4.54
N GLY A 72 -8.30 -6.14 3.72
CA GLY A 72 -7.71 -6.84 2.61
C GLY A 72 -6.86 -6.00 1.68
N MET A 73 -6.38 -6.63 0.63
CA MET A 73 -5.48 -6.00 -0.34
C MET A 73 -6.08 -4.75 -0.97
N ALA A 74 -7.41 -4.69 -1.13
CA ALA A 74 -8.06 -3.52 -1.72
C ALA A 74 -7.80 -2.24 -0.95
N THR A 75 -7.85 -2.27 0.38
CA THR A 75 -7.60 -1.09 1.20
C THR A 75 -6.12 -0.67 1.15
N LYS A 76 -5.23 -1.64 1.05
CA LYS A 76 -3.80 -1.37 0.92
C LYS A 76 -3.47 -0.72 -0.42
N LEU A 77 -4.10 -1.17 -1.49
CA LEU A 77 -3.92 -0.57 -2.82
C LEU A 77 -4.52 0.84 -2.88
N THR A 78 -5.65 1.06 -2.20
CA THR A 78 -6.22 2.39 -2.07
C THR A 78 -5.26 3.32 -1.32
N ALA A 79 -4.67 2.83 -0.24
CA ALA A 79 -3.67 3.60 0.51
C ALA A 79 -2.47 3.94 -0.38
N ALA A 80 -2.02 2.99 -1.20
CA ALA A 80 -0.92 3.21 -2.13
C ALA A 80 -1.26 4.30 -3.16
N GLN A 81 -2.50 4.32 -3.67
CA GLN A 81 -2.94 5.38 -4.58
C GLN A 81 -2.87 6.76 -3.93
N ILE A 82 -3.35 6.87 -2.70
CA ILE A 82 -3.35 8.12 -1.96
C ILE A 82 -1.91 8.60 -1.73
N ALA A 83 -1.08 7.71 -1.23
CA ALA A 83 0.32 8.01 -0.97
C ALA A 83 1.04 8.45 -2.25
N SER A 84 0.85 7.69 -3.33
CA SER A 84 1.48 7.99 -4.61
C SER A 84 1.07 9.37 -5.15
N ALA A 85 -0.23 9.70 -5.06
CA ALA A 85 -0.73 11.00 -5.49
C ALA A 85 -0.12 12.15 -4.69
N ALA A 86 0.25 11.89 -3.45
CA ALA A 86 0.87 12.88 -2.57
C ALA A 86 2.40 12.91 -2.66
N GLY A 87 3.00 12.10 -3.53
CA GLY A 87 4.44 12.01 -3.65
C GLY A 87 5.11 11.22 -2.52
N VAL A 88 4.35 10.36 -1.85
CA VAL A 88 4.84 9.54 -0.74
C VAL A 88 5.06 8.11 -1.23
N ASP A 89 6.27 7.60 -1.10
CA ASP A 89 6.53 6.18 -1.35
C ASP A 89 5.89 5.36 -0.23
N MET A 90 5.46 4.14 -0.56
CA MET A 90 4.82 3.28 0.44
C MET A 90 5.41 1.87 0.40
N VAL A 91 5.60 1.28 1.56
CA VAL A 91 6.01 -0.12 1.68
C VAL A 91 4.94 -0.87 2.46
N ILE A 92 4.55 -2.04 1.94
CA ILE A 92 3.76 -3.01 2.71
C ILE A 92 4.74 -4.10 3.14
N ALA A 93 4.79 -4.38 4.43
CA ALA A 93 5.68 -5.40 4.98
C ALA A 93 5.04 -6.13 6.14
N ASN A 94 5.56 -7.33 6.42
CA ASN A 94 5.08 -8.11 7.54
C ASN A 94 5.59 -7.51 8.85
N GLY A 95 4.66 -7.20 9.75
CA GLY A 95 4.96 -6.55 11.02
C GLY A 95 5.26 -7.48 12.19
N ALA A 96 5.43 -8.77 11.93
CA ALA A 96 5.72 -9.74 12.99
C ALA A 96 7.06 -9.46 13.71
N ASP A 97 8.01 -8.87 13.00
CA ASP A 97 9.30 -8.46 13.55
C ASP A 97 9.43 -6.93 13.47
N PHE A 98 9.47 -6.26 14.61
CA PHE A 98 9.61 -4.80 14.66
C PHE A 98 10.90 -4.30 14.03
N HIS A 99 11.93 -5.10 13.97
CA HIS A 99 13.20 -4.72 13.36
C HIS A 99 13.07 -4.45 11.86
N ILE A 100 11.96 -4.88 11.25
CA ILE A 100 11.74 -4.67 9.82
C ILE A 100 11.69 -3.18 9.47
N ILE A 101 11.19 -2.34 10.36
CA ILE A 101 11.15 -0.88 10.13
C ILE A 101 12.57 -0.36 9.93
N HIS A 102 13.47 -0.75 10.81
CA HIS A 102 14.86 -0.35 10.74
C HIS A 102 15.53 -0.85 9.45
N LYS A 103 15.27 -2.08 9.08
CA LYS A 103 15.80 -2.67 7.84
C LYS A 103 15.31 -1.92 6.61
N ILE A 104 14.03 -1.59 6.56
CA ILE A 104 13.44 -0.84 5.44
C ILE A 104 14.06 0.55 5.33
N THR A 105 14.19 1.26 6.45
CA THR A 105 14.76 2.61 6.46
C THR A 105 16.23 2.63 6.12
N GLU A 106 16.93 1.51 6.29
CA GLU A 106 18.32 1.35 5.82
C GLU A 106 18.41 1.07 4.32
N GLY A 107 17.29 0.96 3.62
CA GLY A 107 17.27 0.70 2.19
C GLY A 107 17.29 -0.76 1.80
N ARG A 108 17.09 -1.66 2.74
CA ARG A 108 17.03 -3.10 2.45
C ARG A 108 15.69 -3.45 1.81
N LYS A 109 15.70 -4.49 0.97
CA LYS A 109 14.51 -4.94 0.27
C LYS A 109 13.65 -5.85 1.13
N TYR A 110 12.61 -5.31 1.71
CA TYR A 110 11.61 -6.05 2.46
C TYR A 110 10.22 -5.59 2.03
N GLY A 111 9.32 -6.53 1.82
CA GLY A 111 7.96 -6.19 1.44
C GLY A 111 7.85 -5.72 -0.01
N THR A 112 6.78 -5.02 -0.29
CA THR A 112 6.51 -4.43 -1.60
C THR A 112 6.62 -2.92 -1.50
N LEU A 113 7.47 -2.34 -2.34
CA LEU A 113 7.64 -0.89 -2.44
C LEU A 113 6.77 -0.34 -3.55
N PHE A 114 5.94 0.62 -3.22
CA PHE A 114 5.16 1.40 -4.19
C PHE A 114 5.84 2.74 -4.37
N VAL A 115 6.40 2.96 -5.54
CA VAL A 115 7.11 4.19 -5.86
C VAL A 115 6.09 5.26 -6.25
N SER A 116 6.17 6.43 -5.64
CA SER A 116 5.26 7.52 -5.94
C SER A 116 5.44 7.98 -7.38
N GLN A 117 4.34 8.34 -8.02
CA GLN A 117 4.33 8.78 -9.42
C GLN A 117 4.84 10.18 -9.59
N SER A 118 4.75 11.00 -8.56
CA SER A 118 5.11 12.41 -8.66
C SER A 118 5.89 12.82 -7.43
N LYS A 119 7.02 13.46 -7.68
CA LYS A 119 7.79 14.15 -6.63
C LYS A 119 7.51 15.65 -6.69
N GLU A 120 6.58 16.07 -7.56
CA GLU A 120 6.20 17.46 -7.69
C GLU A 120 5.32 17.87 -6.51
N GLU A 121 5.24 19.17 -6.31
CA GLU A 121 4.40 19.73 -5.27
C GLU A 121 2.93 19.34 -5.50
N VAL A 122 2.33 18.75 -4.49
CA VAL A 122 0.94 18.32 -4.53
C VAL A 122 0.16 19.17 -3.53
N TYR A 123 -0.92 19.80 -4.00
CA TYR A 123 -1.76 20.58 -3.12
C TYR A 123 -2.66 19.65 -2.30
N LEU A 124 -2.61 19.84 -1.00
CA LEU A 124 -3.37 19.04 -0.05
C LEU A 124 -4.87 19.05 -0.35
N ILE A 125 -5.37 20.19 -0.79
CA ILE A 125 -6.80 20.34 -1.09
C ILE A 125 -7.23 19.43 -2.24
N ASP A 126 -6.37 19.23 -3.23
CA ASP A 126 -6.66 18.32 -4.35
C ASP A 126 -6.75 16.89 -3.89
N ILE A 127 -5.90 16.50 -2.95
CA ILE A 127 -5.93 15.15 -2.37
C ILE A 127 -7.24 14.94 -1.60
N ILE A 128 -7.63 15.91 -0.81
CA ILE A 128 -8.87 15.84 -0.02
C ILE A 128 -10.07 15.74 -0.96
N ASP A 129 -10.11 16.51 -2.02
CA ASP A 129 -11.22 16.48 -2.98
C ASP A 129 -11.37 15.10 -3.64
N ARG A 130 -10.25 14.43 -3.92
CA ARG A 130 -10.29 13.09 -4.50
C ARG A 130 -10.83 12.03 -3.53
N LEU A 131 -10.69 12.29 -2.25
CA LEU A 131 -11.11 11.34 -1.21
C LEU A 131 -12.59 11.52 -0.83
N LEU A 132 -13.14 12.66 -1.08
CA LEU A 132 -14.52 12.96 -0.78
C LEU A 132 -15.43 12.71 -1.98
#